data_751080e8d167ba369e3530fbfdaeef36
#
_entry.id   751080e8d167ba369e3530fbfdaeef36
#
_cell.length_a   1.000
_cell.length_b   1.000
_cell.length_c   1.000
_cell.angle_alpha   90.00
_cell.angle_beta   90.00
_cell.angle_gamma   90.00
#
_symmetry.space_group_name_H-M   'P 1'
#
loop_
_entity.id
_entity.type
_entity.pdbx_description
1 polymer ?
#
loop_
_entity_poly.entity_id
_entity_poly.type
_entity_poly.pdbx_seq_one_letter_code
_entity_poly.pdbx_strand_id
1 'polypeptide(L)'
;MIELPEAFNLSNQLNDTVSGKRIAEVTAVHTPHKLAWYYGDPSAYSDLLVGKTVDVASPFGSMVEMKAEDANILFGEGVNIRLHDKVEKCPAKHQLLIEFDDHSALSLSVQMYGGVGAFAEGELDNDYYRVAKEKPSPLTPAFDKAYFCAIVSPPNVQKLSLKGLLATEQRIPGLGNGILQDILFNAKMHPKKKAGSLSDGDKEALFDSLKTTISAMASGGGRDTERDLFGNPGGYETI
;
A
#
# COMPACT_ATOMS: atom_id res chain seq x y z
N MET A 1 -4.13 -5.02 6.88
CA MET A 1 -3.56 -5.21 5.52
C MET A 1 -3.42 -3.85 4.86
N ILE A 2 -2.27 -3.54 4.30
CA ILE A 2 -2.05 -2.26 3.62
C ILE A 2 -2.99 -2.17 2.41
N GLU A 3 -3.87 -1.17 2.40
CA GLU A 3 -4.60 -0.71 1.23
C GLU A 3 -4.19 0.75 0.95
N LEU A 4 -4.84 1.44 0.04
CA LEU A 4 -4.41 2.76 -0.42
C LEU A 4 -4.25 3.81 0.71
N PRO A 5 -5.19 3.97 1.67
CA PRO A 5 -5.03 4.93 2.76
C PRO A 5 -3.86 4.60 3.68
N GLU A 6 -3.66 3.30 3.99
CA GLU A 6 -2.56 2.87 4.83
C GLU A 6 -1.21 3.08 4.13
N ALA A 7 -1.11 2.76 2.83
CA ALA A 7 0.12 3.01 2.06
C ALA A 7 0.49 4.50 2.07
N PHE A 8 -0.50 5.37 1.90
CA PHE A 8 -0.31 6.83 1.97
C PHE A 8 0.22 7.28 3.34
N ASN A 9 -0.40 6.82 4.42
CA ASN A 9 0.00 7.20 5.78
C ASN A 9 1.36 6.63 6.18
N LEU A 10 1.62 5.35 5.86
CA LEU A 10 2.92 4.73 6.10
C LEU A 10 4.05 5.45 5.35
N SER A 11 3.82 5.86 4.11
CA SER A 11 4.81 6.63 3.35
C SER A 11 5.13 7.96 4.00
N ASN A 12 4.12 8.69 4.48
CA ASN A 12 4.33 9.94 5.19
C ASN A 12 5.11 9.71 6.49
N GLN A 13 4.72 8.72 7.30
CA GLN A 13 5.40 8.39 8.55
C GLN A 13 6.85 7.93 8.33
N LEU A 14 7.13 7.17 7.26
CA LEU A 14 8.49 6.81 6.88
C LEU A 14 9.30 8.05 6.49
N ASN A 15 8.73 8.95 5.69
CA ASN A 15 9.39 10.20 5.34
C ASN A 15 9.73 11.06 6.56
N ASP A 16 8.83 11.13 7.54
CA ASP A 16 9.03 11.92 8.76
C ASP A 16 10.05 11.28 9.71
N THR A 17 10.34 9.99 9.60
CA THR A 17 11.10 9.26 10.63
C THR A 17 12.41 8.65 10.15
N VAL A 18 12.46 8.14 8.90
CA VAL A 18 13.65 7.41 8.42
C VAL A 18 14.34 8.06 7.22
N SER A 19 13.74 9.07 6.59
CA SER A 19 14.41 9.83 5.52
C SER A 19 15.67 10.47 6.06
N GLY A 20 16.77 10.36 5.30
CA GLY A 20 18.09 10.81 5.69
C GLY A 20 18.88 9.85 6.59
N LYS A 21 18.28 8.76 7.08
CA LYS A 21 19.00 7.75 7.85
C LYS A 21 19.81 6.82 6.94
N ARG A 22 20.97 6.42 7.43
CA ARG A 22 21.84 5.47 6.75
C ARG A 22 21.54 4.05 7.23
N ILE A 23 21.43 3.12 6.30
CA ILE A 23 21.20 1.70 6.57
C ILE A 23 22.53 1.07 7.06
N ALA A 24 22.52 0.54 8.27
CA ALA A 24 23.69 -0.08 8.90
C ALA A 24 23.73 -1.61 8.72
N GLU A 25 22.54 -2.25 8.82
CA GLU A 25 22.43 -3.70 8.67
C GLU A 25 21.07 -4.07 8.06
N VAL A 26 21.02 -5.16 7.30
CA VAL A 26 19.78 -5.73 6.74
C VAL A 26 19.77 -7.22 6.94
N THR A 27 18.73 -7.72 7.61
CA THR A 27 18.46 -9.15 7.79
C THR A 27 17.16 -9.53 7.09
N ALA A 28 17.26 -10.31 6.02
CA ALA A 28 16.10 -10.86 5.31
C ALA A 28 15.90 -12.36 5.62
N VAL A 29 14.65 -12.83 5.47
CA VAL A 29 14.28 -14.26 5.64
C VAL A 29 14.63 -14.82 7.04
N HIS A 30 14.70 -13.96 8.07
CA HIS A 30 15.04 -14.40 9.42
C HIS A 30 14.05 -15.46 9.94
N THR A 31 12.75 -15.21 9.76
CA THR A 31 11.71 -16.18 10.15
C THR A 31 10.99 -16.67 8.89
N PRO A 32 11.10 -17.97 8.54
CA PRO A 32 10.40 -18.51 7.38
C PRO A 32 8.87 -18.36 7.49
N HIS A 33 8.24 -17.96 6.40
CA HIS A 33 6.78 -17.88 6.31
C HIS A 33 6.31 -18.38 4.94
N LYS A 34 5.38 -19.35 4.92
CA LYS A 34 4.95 -20.04 3.69
C LYS A 34 4.35 -19.14 2.63
N LEU A 35 3.73 -18.03 3.04
CA LEU A 35 3.04 -17.09 2.17
C LEU A 35 3.72 -15.71 2.18
N ALA A 36 4.99 -15.65 2.57
CA ALA A 36 5.85 -14.52 2.30
C ALA A 36 6.60 -14.77 1.00
N TRP A 37 6.54 -13.82 0.07
CA TRP A 37 7.35 -13.86 -1.14
C TRP A 37 8.30 -12.68 -1.19
N TYR A 38 9.45 -12.90 -1.83
CA TYR A 38 10.50 -11.90 -1.93
C TYR A 38 10.70 -11.55 -3.41
N TYR A 39 10.77 -10.26 -3.70
CA TYR A 39 11.16 -9.78 -5.01
C TYR A 39 12.68 -9.69 -5.08
N GLY A 40 13.27 -10.23 -6.14
CA GLY A 40 14.72 -10.39 -6.23
C GLY A 40 15.25 -11.49 -5.31
N ASP A 41 16.56 -11.49 -5.09
CA ASP A 41 17.22 -12.44 -4.19
C ASP A 41 17.35 -11.84 -2.78
N PRO A 42 16.64 -12.35 -1.77
CA PRO A 42 16.72 -11.80 -0.42
C PRO A 42 18.10 -11.98 0.23
N SER A 43 18.92 -12.90 -0.25
CA SER A 43 20.32 -13.03 0.25
C SER A 43 21.21 -11.87 -0.19
N ALA A 44 20.84 -11.17 -1.27
CA ALA A 44 21.56 -10.01 -1.79
C ALA A 44 21.07 -8.67 -1.20
N TYR A 45 20.01 -8.65 -0.40
CA TYR A 45 19.46 -7.38 0.12
C TYR A 45 20.46 -6.63 0.98
N SER A 46 21.26 -7.31 1.78
CA SER A 46 22.29 -6.67 2.60
C SER A 46 23.34 -5.98 1.73
N ASP A 47 23.88 -6.66 0.72
CA ASP A 47 24.89 -6.12 -0.18
C ASP A 47 24.34 -4.94 -0.99
N LEU A 48 23.06 -4.98 -1.34
CA LEU A 48 22.39 -3.92 -2.10
C LEU A 48 22.12 -2.67 -1.26
N LEU A 49 21.79 -2.81 0.02
CA LEU A 49 21.19 -1.73 0.81
C LEU A 49 22.14 -1.15 1.87
N VAL A 50 23.04 -1.95 2.45
CA VAL A 50 23.91 -1.50 3.54
C VAL A 50 24.82 -0.36 3.07
N GLY A 51 24.88 0.68 3.88
CA GLY A 51 25.66 1.89 3.60
C GLY A 51 24.90 2.97 2.83
N LYS A 52 23.74 2.66 2.24
CA LYS A 52 22.91 3.63 1.53
C LYS A 52 22.08 4.47 2.50
N THR A 53 21.75 5.67 2.05
CA THR A 53 20.91 6.62 2.78
C THR A 53 19.49 6.56 2.22
N VAL A 54 18.50 6.51 3.10
CA VAL A 54 17.07 6.56 2.72
C VAL A 54 16.74 7.96 2.19
N ASP A 55 16.20 8.04 0.98
CA ASP A 55 15.78 9.28 0.36
C ASP A 55 14.31 9.61 0.68
N VAL A 56 13.39 8.82 0.12
CA VAL A 56 11.97 9.10 0.18
C VAL A 56 11.15 7.81 0.15
N ALA A 57 10.01 7.80 0.84
CA ALA A 57 9.00 6.78 0.71
C ALA A 57 7.79 7.30 -0.09
N SER A 58 7.26 6.48 -0.98
CA SER A 58 6.15 6.82 -1.87
C SER A 58 5.09 5.71 -1.90
N PRO A 59 3.79 6.06 -1.89
CA PRO A 59 2.70 5.08 -1.97
C PRO A 59 2.34 4.77 -3.42
N PHE A 60 2.21 3.49 -3.76
CA PHE A 60 1.72 3.01 -5.05
C PHE A 60 0.62 1.96 -4.85
N GLY A 61 -0.64 2.41 -4.88
CA GLY A 61 -1.78 1.55 -4.58
C GLY A 61 -1.75 1.03 -3.15
N SER A 62 -1.61 -0.29 -2.96
CA SER A 62 -1.44 -0.96 -1.66
C SER A 62 0.03 -1.24 -1.32
N MET A 63 0.96 -0.61 -2.00
CA MET A 63 2.39 -0.78 -1.79
C MET A 63 3.03 0.52 -1.31
N VAL A 64 4.11 0.39 -0.55
CA VAL A 64 5.00 1.49 -0.19
C VAL A 64 6.38 1.18 -0.75
N GLU A 65 6.92 2.09 -1.54
CA GLU A 65 8.30 2.04 -2.00
C GLU A 65 9.14 3.01 -1.16
N MET A 66 10.23 2.54 -0.61
CA MET A 66 11.21 3.36 0.08
C MET A 66 12.50 3.35 -0.75
N LYS A 67 12.84 4.50 -1.30
CA LYS A 67 14.07 4.70 -2.08
C LYS A 67 15.26 4.91 -1.15
N ALA A 68 16.38 4.28 -1.46
CA ALA A 68 17.66 4.47 -0.82
C ALA A 68 18.74 4.60 -1.91
N GLU A 69 19.07 5.83 -2.28
CA GLU A 69 20.01 6.17 -3.37
C GLU A 69 19.58 5.52 -4.71
N ASP A 70 20.32 4.54 -5.23
CA ASP A 70 20.06 3.80 -6.48
C ASP A 70 19.32 2.48 -6.25
N ALA A 71 18.81 2.24 -5.03
CA ALA A 71 18.05 1.05 -4.68
C ALA A 71 16.65 1.40 -4.15
N ASN A 72 15.74 0.45 -4.29
CA ASN A 72 14.37 0.56 -3.79
C ASN A 72 14.05 -0.61 -2.87
N ILE A 73 13.31 -0.34 -1.81
CA ILE A 73 12.72 -1.34 -0.92
C ILE A 73 11.22 -1.26 -1.09
N LEU A 74 10.58 -2.36 -1.50
CA LEU A 74 9.15 -2.43 -1.75
C LEU A 74 8.45 -3.22 -0.64
N PHE A 75 7.52 -2.59 0.03
CA PHE A 75 6.61 -3.20 0.99
C PHE A 75 5.25 -3.40 0.32
N GLY A 76 4.90 -4.65 0.03
CA GLY A 76 3.64 -5.00 -0.63
C GLY A 76 2.46 -5.10 0.32
N GLU A 77 1.30 -5.39 -0.24
CA GLU A 77 0.11 -5.69 0.58
C GLU A 77 0.35 -6.90 1.49
N GLY A 78 -0.34 -6.93 2.63
CA GLY A 78 -0.28 -8.04 3.58
C GLY A 78 0.92 -8.05 4.53
N VAL A 79 1.83 -7.09 4.40
CA VAL A 79 2.93 -6.90 5.36
C VAL A 79 2.55 -5.91 6.47
N ASN A 80 3.18 -6.09 7.63
CA ASN A 80 3.14 -5.11 8.71
C ASN A 80 4.54 -4.54 8.90
N ILE A 81 4.66 -3.24 8.83
CA ILE A 81 5.91 -2.51 9.02
C ILE A 81 5.83 -1.81 10.38
N ARG A 82 6.92 -1.86 11.16
CA ARG A 82 7.01 -1.18 12.46
C ARG A 82 8.37 -0.52 12.61
N LEU A 83 8.34 0.73 13.07
CA LEU A 83 9.54 1.44 13.51
C LEU A 83 9.79 1.17 14.99
N HIS A 84 11.03 0.92 15.33
CA HIS A 84 11.52 0.74 16.68
C HIS A 84 12.64 1.77 16.95
N ASP A 85 12.58 2.41 18.10
CA ASP A 85 13.62 3.37 18.54
C ASP A 85 14.95 2.68 18.86
N LYS A 86 14.93 1.36 19.07
CA LYS A 86 16.11 0.51 19.31
C LYS A 86 15.88 -0.88 18.75
N VAL A 87 16.94 -1.48 18.21
CA VAL A 87 16.95 -2.82 17.65
C VAL A 87 16.48 -3.88 18.66
N GLU A 88 16.87 -3.76 19.92
CA GLU A 88 16.50 -4.73 20.97
C GLU A 88 14.99 -4.81 21.23
N LYS A 89 14.22 -3.82 20.77
CA LYS A 89 12.76 -3.81 20.85
C LYS A 89 12.07 -4.50 19.67
N CYS A 90 12.83 -4.90 18.65
CA CYS A 90 12.28 -5.58 17.50
C CYS A 90 11.73 -6.96 17.86
N PRO A 91 10.61 -7.37 17.25
CA PRO A 91 10.06 -8.70 17.50
C PRO A 91 11.04 -9.77 17.02
N ALA A 92 11.16 -10.85 17.79
CA ALA A 92 12.03 -11.99 17.43
C ALA A 92 11.61 -12.67 16.11
N LYS A 93 10.32 -12.52 15.71
CA LYS A 93 9.80 -13.05 14.44
C LYS A 93 9.58 -11.90 13.46
N HIS A 94 10.40 -11.88 12.41
CA HIS A 94 10.28 -10.91 11.31
C HIS A 94 10.77 -11.55 10.01
N GLN A 95 10.32 -11.05 8.88
CA GLN A 95 10.75 -11.48 7.55
C GLN A 95 11.83 -10.56 6.99
N LEU A 96 11.81 -9.28 7.40
CA LEU A 96 12.86 -8.32 7.08
C LEU A 96 13.10 -7.44 8.31
N LEU A 97 14.36 -7.14 8.59
CA LEU A 97 14.82 -6.15 9.56
C LEU A 97 15.83 -5.22 8.88
N ILE A 98 15.62 -3.93 8.99
CA ILE A 98 16.53 -2.89 8.51
C ILE A 98 16.96 -2.06 9.73
N GLU A 99 18.23 -2.10 10.05
CA GLU A 99 18.82 -1.33 11.14
C GLU A 99 19.50 -0.08 10.59
N PHE A 100 19.35 1.03 11.30
CA PHE A 100 19.96 2.30 10.94
C PHE A 100 21.16 2.61 11.84
N ASP A 101 22.03 3.53 11.41
CA ASP A 101 23.25 3.91 12.14
C ASP A 101 22.97 4.63 13.47
N ASP A 102 21.74 5.13 13.68
CA ASP A 102 21.27 5.67 14.96
C ASP A 102 20.68 4.60 15.90
N HIS A 103 20.83 3.32 15.58
CA HIS A 103 20.30 2.15 16.30
C HIS A 103 18.78 2.01 16.29
N SER A 104 18.04 2.85 15.57
CA SER A 104 16.64 2.59 15.28
C SER A 104 16.51 1.50 14.21
N ALA A 105 15.32 0.87 14.10
CA ALA A 105 15.12 -0.18 13.11
C ALA A 105 13.70 -0.23 12.57
N LEU A 106 13.57 -0.70 11.33
CA LEU A 106 12.30 -1.10 10.73
C LEU A 106 12.19 -2.62 10.72
N SER A 107 11.19 -3.18 11.38
CA SER A 107 10.83 -4.59 11.25
C SER A 107 9.63 -4.79 10.34
N LEU A 108 9.67 -5.85 9.54
CA LEU A 108 8.57 -6.27 8.70
C LEU A 108 8.15 -7.69 9.04
N SER A 109 6.86 -7.88 9.23
CA SER A 109 6.26 -9.20 9.45
C SER A 109 5.09 -9.46 8.50
N VAL A 110 4.91 -10.73 8.14
CA VAL A 110 3.80 -11.24 7.32
C VAL A 110 2.89 -12.07 8.22
N GLN A 111 1.59 -11.75 8.26
CA GLN A 111 0.61 -12.50 9.05
C GLN A 111 -0.09 -13.57 8.22
N MET A 112 -0.70 -13.21 7.11
CA MET A 112 -1.42 -14.13 6.23
C MET A 112 -0.64 -14.41 4.95
N TYR A 113 -0.38 -13.38 4.18
CA TYR A 113 0.46 -13.38 2.98
C TYR A 113 1.06 -11.98 2.82
N GLY A 114 2.15 -11.86 2.10
CA GLY A 114 2.75 -10.56 1.85
C GLY A 114 4.03 -10.63 1.05
N GLY A 115 4.31 -9.57 0.32
CA GLY A 115 5.49 -9.42 -0.50
C GLY A 115 6.41 -8.33 0.02
N VAL A 116 7.71 -8.57 -0.06
CA VAL A 116 8.74 -7.59 0.23
C VAL A 116 9.87 -7.74 -0.79
N GLY A 117 10.53 -6.66 -1.14
CA GLY A 117 11.64 -6.72 -2.07
C GLY A 117 12.64 -5.62 -1.87
N ALA A 118 13.89 -5.91 -2.31
CA ALA A 118 14.87 -4.89 -2.56
C ALA A 118 15.50 -5.14 -3.93
N PHE A 119 15.66 -4.08 -4.70
CA PHE A 119 16.14 -4.14 -6.09
C PHE A 119 16.77 -2.80 -6.49
N ALA A 120 17.70 -2.84 -7.45
CA ALA A 120 18.23 -1.62 -8.03
C ALA A 120 17.16 -0.90 -8.87
N GLU A 121 17.27 0.41 -8.99
CA GLU A 121 16.28 1.21 -9.72
C GLU A 121 16.10 0.71 -11.15
N GLY A 122 14.84 0.41 -11.53
CA GLY A 122 14.47 -0.09 -12.84
C GLY A 122 14.58 -1.61 -13.04
N GLU A 123 15.07 -2.38 -12.08
CA GLU A 123 15.26 -3.82 -12.24
C GLU A 123 14.02 -4.66 -11.92
N LEU A 124 13.02 -4.12 -11.20
CA LEU A 124 11.83 -4.88 -10.87
C LEU A 124 10.88 -4.99 -12.07
N ASP A 125 10.86 -6.15 -12.72
CA ASP A 125 9.86 -6.51 -13.74
C ASP A 125 8.65 -7.16 -13.05
N ASN A 126 7.68 -6.33 -12.66
CA ASN A 126 6.44 -6.77 -12.03
C ASN A 126 5.27 -5.91 -12.51
N ASP A 127 4.34 -6.52 -13.23
CA ASP A 127 3.18 -5.83 -13.79
C ASP A 127 2.30 -5.18 -12.73
N TYR A 128 2.14 -5.81 -11.57
CA TYR A 128 1.33 -5.27 -10.49
C TYR A 128 1.91 -3.96 -9.95
N TYR A 129 3.22 -3.93 -9.73
CA TYR A 129 3.94 -2.74 -9.30
C TYR A 129 3.92 -1.64 -10.38
N ARG A 130 4.19 -2.00 -11.64
CA ARG A 130 4.20 -1.06 -12.76
C ARG A 130 2.84 -0.38 -12.95
N VAL A 131 1.76 -1.16 -12.96
CA VAL A 131 0.38 -0.65 -13.07
C VAL A 131 0.03 0.29 -11.92
N ALA A 132 0.47 -0.02 -10.71
CA ALA A 132 0.21 0.85 -9.55
C ALA A 132 0.97 2.19 -9.62
N LYS A 133 2.17 2.21 -10.24
CA LYS A 133 2.93 3.45 -10.47
C LYS A 133 2.35 4.31 -11.59
N GLU A 134 1.83 3.69 -12.64
CA GLU A 134 1.31 4.40 -13.81
C GLU A 134 -0.08 5.00 -13.62
N LYS A 135 -0.93 4.37 -12.82
CA LYS A 135 -2.31 4.81 -12.65
C LYS A 135 -2.45 5.90 -11.58
N PRO A 136 -3.28 6.92 -11.84
CA PRO A 136 -3.52 7.98 -10.86
C PRO A 136 -4.20 7.43 -9.59
N SER A 137 -3.69 7.86 -8.45
CA SER A 137 -4.31 7.55 -7.15
C SER A 137 -5.58 8.38 -6.94
N PRO A 138 -6.63 7.80 -6.35
CA PRO A 138 -7.82 8.54 -5.91
C PRO A 138 -7.54 9.74 -4.99
N LEU A 139 -6.41 9.78 -4.32
CA LEU A 139 -5.97 10.91 -3.48
C LEU A 139 -5.42 12.08 -4.30
N THR A 140 -5.24 11.92 -5.61
CA THR A 140 -4.69 12.99 -6.47
C THR A 140 -5.77 13.63 -7.35
N PRO A 141 -5.54 14.87 -7.83
CA PRO A 141 -6.42 15.51 -8.81
C PRO A 141 -6.50 14.78 -10.15
N ALA A 142 -5.47 14.02 -10.52
CA ALA A 142 -5.45 13.25 -11.78
C ALA A 142 -6.49 12.13 -11.80
N PHE A 143 -6.96 11.65 -10.65
CA PHE A 143 -8.13 10.79 -10.56
C PHE A 143 -9.39 11.64 -10.54
N ASP A 144 -9.75 12.14 -11.67
CA ASP A 144 -10.94 12.97 -11.87
C ASP A 144 -12.17 12.15 -12.32
N LYS A 145 -13.29 12.85 -12.50
CA LYS A 145 -14.55 12.23 -12.94
C LYS A 145 -14.45 11.61 -14.33
N ALA A 146 -13.68 12.23 -15.23
CA ALA A 146 -13.48 11.70 -16.58
C ALA A 146 -12.69 10.39 -16.54
N TYR A 147 -11.62 10.34 -15.75
CA TYR A 147 -10.85 9.12 -15.53
C TYR A 147 -11.70 8.01 -14.90
N PHE A 148 -12.49 8.33 -13.87
CA PHE A 148 -13.41 7.35 -13.26
C PHE A 148 -14.45 6.83 -14.27
N CYS A 149 -15.04 7.72 -15.08
CA CYS A 149 -15.96 7.31 -16.14
C CYS A 149 -15.30 6.37 -17.17
N ALA A 150 -14.04 6.59 -17.50
CA ALA A 150 -13.28 5.71 -18.38
C ALA A 150 -13.08 4.30 -17.78
N ILE A 151 -13.07 4.16 -16.46
CA ILE A 151 -13.01 2.86 -15.77
C ILE A 151 -14.35 2.13 -15.79
N VAL A 152 -15.47 2.85 -15.56
CA VAL A 152 -16.78 2.21 -15.31
C VAL A 152 -17.64 2.06 -16.56
N SER A 153 -17.30 2.70 -17.67
CA SER A 153 -18.13 2.74 -18.87
C SER A 153 -17.78 1.75 -19.99
N PRO A 154 -16.58 1.14 -20.06
CA PRO A 154 -16.25 0.21 -21.15
C PRO A 154 -17.22 -0.98 -21.26
N PRO A 155 -17.52 -1.48 -22.47
CA PRO A 155 -18.47 -2.59 -22.67
C PRO A 155 -18.10 -3.88 -21.92
N ASN A 156 -16.82 -4.18 -21.79
CA ASN A 156 -16.32 -5.38 -21.14
C ASN A 156 -16.54 -5.41 -19.63
N VAL A 157 -16.73 -4.26 -18.97
CA VAL A 157 -16.96 -4.18 -17.52
C VAL A 157 -18.44 -4.14 -17.14
N GLN A 158 -19.37 -3.94 -18.09
CA GLN A 158 -20.79 -3.73 -17.80
C GLN A 158 -21.46 -4.90 -17.06
N LYS A 159 -20.97 -6.13 -17.28
CA LYS A 159 -21.47 -7.33 -16.61
C LYS A 159 -20.85 -7.58 -15.24
N LEU A 160 -19.80 -6.84 -14.86
CA LEU A 160 -19.17 -6.97 -13.55
C LEU A 160 -20.08 -6.44 -12.44
N SER A 161 -19.98 -7.02 -11.26
CA SER A 161 -20.52 -6.39 -10.04
C SER A 161 -19.66 -5.20 -9.65
N LEU A 162 -20.19 -4.26 -8.85
CA LEU A 162 -19.39 -3.13 -8.34
C LEU A 162 -18.16 -3.62 -7.56
N LYS A 163 -18.29 -4.69 -6.78
CA LYS A 163 -17.14 -5.33 -6.13
C LYS A 163 -16.10 -5.79 -7.16
N GLY A 164 -16.51 -6.53 -8.18
CA GLY A 164 -15.61 -7.01 -9.22
C GLY A 164 -15.03 -5.87 -10.07
N LEU A 165 -15.79 -4.81 -10.29
CA LEU A 165 -15.33 -3.64 -11.03
C LEU A 165 -14.23 -2.88 -10.28
N LEU A 166 -14.46 -2.57 -9.00
CA LEU A 166 -13.63 -1.62 -8.25
C LEU A 166 -12.41 -2.29 -7.60
N ALA A 167 -12.55 -3.53 -7.09
CA ALA A 167 -11.52 -4.17 -6.26
C ALA A 167 -10.75 -5.29 -6.97
N THR A 168 -10.83 -5.39 -8.30
CA THR A 168 -10.04 -6.40 -9.05
C THR A 168 -9.29 -5.79 -10.22
N GLU A 169 -8.28 -6.53 -10.72
CA GLU A 169 -7.48 -6.18 -11.90
C GLU A 169 -6.80 -4.81 -11.81
N GLN A 170 -6.54 -4.36 -10.58
CA GLN A 170 -5.95 -3.02 -10.36
C GLN A 170 -6.55 -1.91 -11.24
N ARG A 171 -7.85 -1.92 -11.45
CA ARG A 171 -8.53 -0.79 -12.12
C ARG A 171 -8.36 0.47 -11.31
N ILE A 172 -8.38 0.34 -9.99
CA ILE A 172 -8.02 1.36 -9.01
C ILE A 172 -7.00 0.71 -8.07
N PRO A 173 -5.69 0.92 -8.29
CA PRO A 173 -4.66 0.31 -7.47
C PRO A 173 -4.82 0.63 -5.98
N GLY A 174 -4.70 -0.40 -5.14
CA GLY A 174 -4.83 -0.26 -3.69
C GLY A 174 -6.25 -0.16 -3.15
N LEU A 175 -7.29 -0.23 -4.02
CA LEU A 175 -8.66 -0.34 -3.59
C LEU A 175 -8.99 -1.80 -3.31
N GLY A 176 -8.85 -2.19 -2.05
CA GLY A 176 -9.15 -3.54 -1.58
C GLY A 176 -10.54 -3.67 -0.96
N ASN A 177 -10.83 -4.85 -0.41
CA ASN A 177 -12.14 -5.14 0.17
C ASN A 177 -12.43 -4.33 1.44
N GLY A 178 -11.40 -3.95 2.18
CA GLY A 178 -11.54 -3.21 3.44
C GLY A 178 -12.09 -1.80 3.23
N ILE A 179 -11.62 -1.10 2.20
CA ILE A 179 -12.13 0.25 1.88
C ILE A 179 -13.36 0.22 0.97
N LEU A 180 -13.50 -0.83 0.15
CA LEU A 180 -14.63 -0.95 -0.79
C LEU A 180 -15.98 -0.97 -0.10
N GLN A 181 -16.10 -1.67 1.03
CA GLN A 181 -17.37 -1.80 1.75
C GLN A 181 -17.89 -0.44 2.21
N ASP A 182 -17.03 0.40 2.76
CA ASP A 182 -17.39 1.74 3.22
C ASP A 182 -17.76 2.67 2.06
N ILE A 183 -17.01 2.60 0.96
CA ILE A 183 -17.34 3.34 -0.28
C ILE A 183 -18.74 2.98 -0.77
N LEU A 184 -19.05 1.68 -0.86
CA LEU A 184 -20.34 1.24 -1.37
C LEU A 184 -21.48 1.52 -0.39
N PHE A 185 -21.23 1.41 0.91
CA PHE A 185 -22.20 1.76 1.95
C PHE A 185 -22.54 3.26 1.89
N ASN A 186 -21.53 4.12 1.83
CA ASN A 186 -21.70 5.57 1.73
C ASN A 186 -22.40 5.97 0.43
N ALA A 187 -22.10 5.29 -0.68
CA ALA A 187 -22.80 5.47 -1.95
C ALA A 187 -24.22 4.87 -1.97
N LYS A 188 -24.64 4.15 -0.91
CA LYS A 188 -25.91 3.41 -0.82
C LYS A 188 -26.08 2.39 -1.97
N MET A 189 -24.99 1.71 -2.32
CA MET A 189 -24.96 0.75 -3.43
C MET A 189 -24.62 -0.65 -2.97
N HIS A 190 -25.40 -1.61 -3.44
CA HIS A 190 -25.12 -3.03 -3.13
C HIS A 190 -23.91 -3.53 -3.94
N PRO A 191 -22.95 -4.27 -3.33
CA PRO A 191 -21.73 -4.72 -4.00
C PRO A 191 -21.96 -5.64 -5.21
N LYS A 192 -23.14 -6.30 -5.30
CA LYS A 192 -23.54 -7.13 -6.46
C LYS A 192 -24.24 -6.34 -7.56
N LYS A 193 -24.55 -5.03 -7.38
CA LYS A 193 -25.13 -4.18 -8.43
C LYS A 193 -24.22 -4.21 -9.64
N LYS A 194 -24.79 -4.34 -10.85
CA LYS A 194 -24.03 -4.42 -12.08
C LYS A 194 -23.58 -3.03 -12.55
N ALA A 195 -22.35 -2.93 -13.03
CA ALA A 195 -21.82 -1.67 -13.56
C ALA A 195 -22.71 -1.09 -14.67
N GLY A 196 -23.22 -1.94 -15.57
CA GLY A 196 -24.11 -1.51 -16.66
C GLY A 196 -25.51 -1.05 -16.24
N SER A 197 -25.87 -1.20 -14.97
CA SER A 197 -27.13 -0.69 -14.43
C SER A 197 -26.98 0.67 -13.71
N LEU A 198 -25.77 1.25 -13.71
CA LEU A 198 -25.51 2.54 -13.10
C LEU A 198 -26.09 3.65 -13.98
N SER A 199 -26.99 4.47 -13.43
CA SER A 199 -27.37 5.73 -14.02
C SER A 199 -26.20 6.75 -13.91
N ASP A 200 -26.28 7.87 -14.59
CA ASP A 200 -25.27 8.92 -14.46
C ASP A 200 -25.22 9.51 -13.04
N GLY A 201 -26.37 9.62 -12.38
CA GLY A 201 -26.43 9.99 -10.96
C GLY A 201 -25.78 8.94 -10.04
N ASP A 202 -25.93 7.65 -10.34
CA ASP A 202 -25.22 6.58 -9.60
C ASP A 202 -23.70 6.68 -9.77
N LYS A 203 -23.24 6.94 -11.00
CA LYS A 203 -21.79 7.09 -11.27
C LYS A 203 -21.21 8.28 -10.51
N GLU A 204 -21.94 9.39 -10.49
CA GLU A 204 -21.55 10.59 -9.72
C GLU A 204 -21.48 10.30 -8.23
N ALA A 205 -22.54 9.73 -7.66
CA ALA A 205 -22.57 9.37 -6.23
C ALA A 205 -21.47 8.38 -5.86
N LEU A 206 -21.15 7.42 -6.73
CA LEU A 206 -20.08 6.45 -6.52
C LEU A 206 -18.70 7.12 -6.58
N PHE A 207 -18.46 8.01 -7.53
CA PHE A 207 -17.23 8.78 -7.63
C PHE A 207 -17.01 9.66 -6.40
N ASP A 208 -18.02 10.41 -5.99
CA ASP A 208 -17.95 11.30 -4.82
C ASP A 208 -17.71 10.49 -3.53
N SER A 209 -18.43 9.39 -3.36
CA SER A 209 -18.23 8.49 -2.23
C SER A 209 -16.81 7.91 -2.20
N LEU A 210 -16.28 7.48 -3.34
CA LEU A 210 -14.92 6.95 -3.46
C LEU A 210 -13.90 8.01 -3.03
N LYS A 211 -13.99 9.21 -3.59
CA LYS A 211 -13.07 10.32 -3.26
C LYS A 211 -13.14 10.71 -1.79
N THR A 212 -14.33 10.92 -1.26
CA THR A 212 -14.53 11.40 0.10
C THR A 212 -14.16 10.34 1.14
N THR A 213 -14.53 9.07 0.94
CA THR A 213 -14.23 7.99 1.86
C THR A 213 -12.71 7.72 1.94
N ILE A 214 -12.03 7.62 0.79
CA ILE A 214 -10.57 7.41 0.77
C ILE A 214 -9.84 8.60 1.38
N SER A 215 -10.28 9.84 1.08
CA SER A 215 -9.68 11.03 1.68
C SER A 215 -9.87 11.09 3.19
N ALA A 216 -11.05 10.71 3.70
CA ALA A 216 -11.32 10.65 5.13
C ALA A 216 -10.45 9.59 5.82
N MET A 217 -10.31 8.39 5.24
CA MET A 217 -9.42 7.35 5.75
C MET A 217 -7.96 7.83 5.79
N ALA A 218 -7.48 8.44 4.71
CA ALA A 218 -6.10 8.97 4.65
C ALA A 218 -5.87 10.08 5.68
N SER A 219 -6.80 11.04 5.79
CA SER A 219 -6.71 12.15 6.77
C SER A 219 -6.82 11.67 8.21
N GLY A 220 -7.53 10.56 8.45
CA GLY A 220 -7.67 9.92 9.76
C GLY A 220 -6.47 9.06 10.16
N GLY A 221 -5.42 8.99 9.36
CA GLY A 221 -4.26 8.13 9.66
C GLY A 221 -4.48 6.65 9.35
N GLY A 222 -5.46 6.32 8.49
CA GLY A 222 -5.86 4.98 8.13
C GLY A 222 -7.12 4.50 8.86
N ARG A 223 -7.50 3.24 8.59
CA ARG A 223 -8.65 2.59 9.22
C ARG A 223 -8.33 2.11 10.64
N ASP A 224 -9.33 2.11 11.52
CA ASP A 224 -9.23 1.63 12.91
C ASP A 224 -8.83 0.14 13.01
N THR A 225 -9.15 -0.64 11.97
CA THR A 225 -8.81 -2.06 11.86
C THR A 225 -7.34 -2.31 11.48
N GLU A 226 -6.63 -1.29 11.05
CA GLU A 226 -5.24 -1.39 10.62
C GLU A 226 -4.29 -0.63 11.57
N ARG A 227 -3.00 -0.90 11.45
CA ARG A 227 -2.00 -0.31 12.34
C ARG A 227 -0.99 0.51 11.53
N ASP A 228 -0.66 1.67 12.06
CA ASP A 228 0.34 2.56 11.51
C ASP A 228 1.79 2.07 11.80
N LEU A 229 2.79 2.87 11.40
CA LEU A 229 4.21 2.57 11.59
C LEU A 229 4.60 2.39 13.07
N PHE A 230 3.87 3.03 13.99
CA PHE A 230 4.12 3.00 15.43
C PHE A 230 3.25 1.96 16.17
N GLY A 231 2.36 1.25 15.46
CA GLY A 231 1.46 0.25 16.02
C GLY A 231 0.13 0.81 16.51
N ASN A 232 -0.15 2.10 16.32
CA ASN A 232 -1.43 2.70 16.67
C ASN A 232 -2.51 2.34 15.64
N PRO A 233 -3.77 2.21 16.04
CA PRO A 233 -4.87 2.08 15.07
C PRO A 233 -5.05 3.38 14.30
N GLY A 234 -5.55 3.30 13.07
CA GLY A 234 -6.03 4.47 12.35
C GLY A 234 -7.24 5.10 13.06
N GLY A 235 -7.50 6.36 12.75
CA GLY A 235 -8.59 7.13 13.37
C GLY A 235 -9.89 7.12 12.56
N TYR A 236 -9.94 6.46 11.40
CA TYR A 236 -11.17 6.30 10.64
C TYR A 236 -11.91 5.05 11.11
N GLU A 237 -13.10 5.23 11.71
CA GLU A 237 -13.97 4.14 12.12
C GLU A 237 -14.63 3.48 10.90
N THR A 238 -14.33 2.21 10.67
CA THR A 238 -14.91 1.41 9.57
C THR A 238 -16.36 1.01 9.89
N ILE A 239 -17.18 0.87 8.85
CA ILE A 239 -18.61 0.53 8.93
C ILE A 239 -18.82 -0.98 8.99
#